data_f4b52c149e52d43b9ee3f38693e532ab
#
_entry.id   f4b52c149e52d43b9ee3f38693e532ab
#
_cell.length_a   1.000
_cell.length_b   1.000
_cell.length_c   1.000
_cell.angle_alpha   90.00
_cell.angle_beta   90.00
_cell.angle_gamma   90.00
#
_symmetry.space_group_name_H-M   'P 1'
#
loop_
_entity.id
_entity.type
_entity.pdbx_description
1 polymer ?
#
loop_
_entity_poly.entity_id
_entity_poly.type
_entity_poly.pdbx_seq_one_letter_code
_entity_poly.pdbx_strand_id
1 'polypeptide(L)'
;QDRVSVIHNYCQGAGIEIKTLRHDENGCINLNDAERARGSCAVYVEQPNPIGVVDDGYPSLKEIIGDNTALIVGIQPISLGLLEAPGNYGADIVIGEGQPLGSPITGGGPIYGIFGCTKPYLRLMPGRIVGRSIDVDGKEAYCLTLSTREQHIRRHRATSNICTNETLIALMGAM
;
A
#
# COMPACT_ATOMS: atom_id res chain seq x y z
N GLN A 1 -6.72 5.50 -15.31
CA GLN A 1 -6.54 4.61 -16.48
C GLN A 1 -5.18 3.92 -16.45
N ASP A 2 -4.09 4.64 -16.19
CA ASP A 2 -2.72 4.11 -16.22
C ASP A 2 -2.42 3.11 -15.10
N ARG A 3 -2.88 3.35 -13.86
CA ARG A 3 -2.70 2.41 -12.74
C ARG A 3 -3.35 1.05 -13.01
N VAL A 4 -4.57 1.07 -13.55
CA VAL A 4 -5.29 -0.17 -13.88
C VAL A 4 -4.51 -0.97 -14.91
N SER A 5 -3.96 -0.34 -15.95
CA SER A 5 -3.17 -1.02 -16.98
C SER A 5 -1.88 -1.62 -16.40
N VAL A 6 -1.22 -0.92 -15.48
CA VAL A 6 -0.02 -1.42 -14.78
C VAL A 6 -0.36 -2.62 -13.91
N ILE A 7 -1.44 -2.54 -13.12
CA ILE A 7 -1.91 -3.67 -12.29
C ILE A 7 -2.21 -4.87 -13.17
N HIS A 8 -2.93 -4.70 -14.29
CA HIS A 8 -3.20 -5.78 -15.24
C HIS A 8 -1.92 -6.42 -15.77
N ASN A 9 -0.94 -5.62 -16.17
CA ASN A 9 0.32 -6.13 -16.70
C ASN A 9 1.08 -7.00 -15.68
N TYR A 10 1.18 -6.55 -14.43
CA TYR A 10 1.85 -7.33 -13.37
C TYR A 10 1.07 -8.58 -12.99
N CYS A 11 -0.24 -8.48 -12.85
CA CYS A 11 -1.10 -9.60 -12.48
C CYS A 11 -1.14 -10.69 -13.56
N GLN A 12 -1.16 -10.29 -14.84
CA GLN A 12 -1.12 -11.24 -15.95
C GLN A 12 0.13 -12.12 -15.92
N GLY A 13 1.29 -11.52 -15.65
CA GLY A 13 2.56 -12.27 -15.52
C GLY A 13 2.57 -13.28 -14.38
N ALA A 14 1.79 -13.03 -13.34
CA ALA A 14 1.64 -13.90 -12.18
C ALA A 14 0.45 -14.88 -12.29
N GLY A 15 -0.31 -14.84 -13.39
CA GLY A 15 -1.51 -15.66 -13.57
C GLY A 15 -2.69 -15.26 -12.68
N ILE A 16 -2.72 -14.01 -12.21
CA ILE A 16 -3.78 -13.48 -11.35
C ILE A 16 -4.88 -12.87 -12.21
N GLU A 17 -6.12 -13.34 -12.05
CA GLU A 17 -7.30 -12.77 -12.69
C GLU A 17 -7.72 -11.50 -11.96
N ILE A 18 -7.99 -10.44 -12.73
CA ILE A 18 -8.51 -9.16 -12.21
C ILE A 18 -10.00 -9.03 -12.58
N LYS A 19 -10.80 -8.71 -11.56
CA LYS A 19 -12.22 -8.39 -11.71
C LYS A 19 -12.47 -6.98 -11.21
N THR A 20 -13.23 -6.20 -11.97
CA THR A 20 -13.58 -4.83 -11.57
C THR A 20 -14.90 -4.84 -10.81
N LEU A 21 -14.93 -4.19 -9.66
CA LEU A 21 -16.16 -3.86 -8.94
C LEU A 21 -16.73 -2.56 -9.52
N ARG A 22 -18.05 -2.48 -9.60
CA ARG A 22 -18.76 -1.31 -10.15
C ARG A 22 -18.89 -0.24 -9.07
N HIS A 23 -19.02 0.99 -9.53
CA HIS A 23 -19.45 2.12 -8.72
C HIS A 23 -20.99 2.28 -8.81
N ASP A 24 -21.54 2.93 -7.81
CA ASP A 24 -22.92 3.42 -7.85
C ASP A 24 -23.03 4.75 -8.64
N GLU A 25 -24.21 5.35 -8.66
CA GLU A 25 -24.47 6.63 -9.33
C GLU A 25 -23.74 7.83 -8.72
N ASN A 26 -23.30 7.72 -7.46
CA ASN A 26 -22.53 8.73 -6.73
C ASN A 26 -21.02 8.56 -6.90
N GLY A 27 -20.58 7.52 -7.59
CA GLY A 27 -19.19 7.19 -7.77
C GLY A 27 -18.56 6.46 -6.58
N CYS A 28 -19.36 6.02 -5.60
CA CYS A 28 -18.95 5.18 -4.49
C CYS A 28 -18.96 3.70 -4.89
N ILE A 29 -18.28 2.85 -4.13
CA ILE A 29 -18.29 1.41 -4.39
C ILE A 29 -19.71 0.83 -4.27
N ASN A 30 -20.11 0.04 -5.25
CA ASN A 30 -21.38 -0.67 -5.19
C ASN A 30 -21.24 -1.89 -4.27
N LEU A 31 -21.71 -1.78 -3.02
CA LEU A 31 -21.62 -2.84 -2.02
C LEU A 31 -22.39 -4.11 -2.42
N ASN A 32 -23.43 -4.01 -3.25
CA ASN A 32 -24.13 -5.20 -3.78
C ASN A 32 -23.24 -6.00 -4.74
N ASP A 33 -22.28 -5.35 -5.40
CA ASP A 33 -21.33 -6.02 -6.28
C ASP A 33 -20.12 -6.58 -5.49
N ALA A 34 -19.91 -6.10 -4.28
CA ALA A 34 -18.76 -6.46 -3.43
C ALA A 34 -18.78 -7.95 -2.99
N GLU A 35 -19.94 -8.57 -2.90
CA GLU A 35 -20.06 -10.02 -2.61
C GLU A 35 -19.28 -10.88 -3.61
N ARG A 36 -19.13 -10.42 -4.85
CA ARG A 36 -18.35 -11.11 -5.90
C ARG A 36 -16.84 -11.15 -5.60
N ALA A 37 -16.37 -10.28 -4.71
CA ALA A 37 -14.99 -10.23 -4.29
C ALA A 37 -14.68 -11.19 -3.12
N ARG A 38 -15.69 -11.76 -2.49
CA ARG A 38 -15.51 -12.71 -1.40
C ARG A 38 -14.71 -13.93 -1.88
N GLY A 39 -13.65 -14.26 -1.15
CA GLY A 39 -12.76 -15.37 -1.51
C GLY A 39 -11.73 -15.05 -2.59
N SER A 40 -11.65 -13.81 -3.08
CA SER A 40 -10.50 -13.35 -3.85
C SER A 40 -9.27 -13.18 -2.94
N CYS A 41 -8.07 -13.15 -3.51
CA CYS A 41 -6.85 -12.93 -2.74
C CYS A 41 -6.79 -11.52 -2.13
N ALA A 42 -7.29 -10.51 -2.87
CA ALA A 42 -7.31 -9.13 -2.40
C ALA A 42 -8.38 -8.30 -3.12
N VAL A 43 -8.80 -7.21 -2.48
CA VAL A 43 -9.56 -6.12 -3.08
C VAL A 43 -8.73 -4.84 -2.97
N TYR A 44 -8.60 -4.10 -4.06
CA TYR A 44 -7.92 -2.80 -4.11
C TYR A 44 -8.94 -1.69 -4.30
N VAL A 45 -8.86 -0.67 -3.45
CA VAL A 45 -9.65 0.57 -3.53
C VAL A 45 -8.75 1.78 -3.31
N GLU A 46 -9.20 2.98 -3.69
CA GLU A 46 -8.46 4.23 -3.49
C GLU A 46 -9.29 5.24 -2.68
N GLN A 47 -8.65 5.94 -1.74
CA GLN A 47 -9.28 6.96 -0.89
C GLN A 47 -8.46 8.25 -0.88
N PRO A 48 -8.95 9.38 -1.43
CA PRO A 48 -10.14 9.48 -2.31
C PRO A 48 -9.98 8.63 -3.57
N ASN A 49 -11.08 8.27 -4.20
CA ASN A 49 -11.03 7.50 -5.44
C ASN A 49 -10.54 8.35 -6.64
N PRO A 50 -10.25 7.76 -7.82
CA PRO A 50 -9.67 8.48 -8.96
C PRO A 50 -10.52 9.63 -9.52
N ILE A 51 -11.81 9.69 -9.19
CA ILE A 51 -12.71 10.79 -9.56
C ILE A 51 -12.89 11.82 -8.44
N GLY A 52 -12.16 11.67 -7.34
CA GLY A 52 -12.16 12.60 -6.21
C GLY A 52 -13.26 12.39 -5.18
N VAL A 53 -13.99 11.29 -5.26
CA VAL A 53 -15.04 10.96 -4.28
C VAL A 53 -14.41 10.34 -3.04
N VAL A 54 -14.82 10.81 -1.87
CA VAL A 54 -14.56 10.18 -0.56
C VAL A 54 -15.66 9.16 -0.31
N ASP A 55 -15.28 7.91 -0.15
CA ASP A 55 -16.20 6.79 -0.07
C ASP A 55 -16.27 6.25 1.37
N ASP A 56 -17.44 6.33 1.98
CA ASP A 56 -17.70 5.86 3.35
C ASP A 56 -18.01 4.35 3.42
N GLY A 57 -18.10 3.68 2.27
CA GLY A 57 -18.48 2.27 2.17
C GLY A 57 -17.37 1.27 2.50
N TYR A 58 -16.12 1.70 2.69
CA TYR A 58 -14.98 0.77 2.85
C TYR A 58 -15.01 -0.06 4.15
N PRO A 59 -15.50 0.43 5.30
CA PRO A 59 -15.73 -0.45 6.45
C PRO A 59 -16.70 -1.59 6.13
N SER A 60 -17.83 -1.27 5.50
CA SER A 60 -18.83 -2.26 5.06
C SER A 60 -18.27 -3.20 3.99
N LEU A 61 -17.44 -2.69 3.07
CA LEU A 61 -16.72 -3.52 2.10
C LEU A 61 -15.87 -4.58 2.80
N LYS A 62 -15.11 -4.19 3.84
CA LYS A 62 -14.26 -5.14 4.59
C LYS A 62 -15.09 -6.23 5.26
N GLU A 63 -16.23 -5.88 5.85
CA GLU A 63 -17.15 -6.85 6.44
C GLU A 63 -17.68 -7.85 5.38
N ILE A 64 -18.06 -7.35 4.20
CA ILE A 64 -18.58 -8.16 3.10
C ILE A 64 -17.52 -9.15 2.58
N ILE A 65 -16.32 -8.67 2.26
CA ILE A 65 -15.25 -9.54 1.71
C ILE A 65 -14.67 -10.51 2.73
N GLY A 66 -14.77 -10.17 4.03
CA GLY A 66 -14.32 -11.01 5.14
C GLY A 66 -12.79 -11.04 5.32
N ASP A 67 -12.35 -11.77 6.35
CA ASP A 67 -10.95 -11.78 6.79
C ASP A 67 -10.00 -12.54 5.86
N ASN A 68 -10.53 -13.44 5.04
CA ASN A 68 -9.72 -14.23 4.09
C ASN A 68 -9.36 -13.48 2.81
N THR A 69 -9.90 -12.28 2.62
CA THR A 69 -9.63 -11.40 1.48
C THR A 69 -8.91 -10.15 1.98
N ALA A 70 -7.71 -9.89 1.49
CA ALA A 70 -6.94 -8.71 1.89
C ALA A 70 -7.60 -7.43 1.33
N LEU A 71 -7.80 -6.44 2.18
CA LEU A 71 -8.19 -5.09 1.75
C LEU A 71 -6.93 -4.23 1.57
N ILE A 72 -6.70 -3.80 0.33
CA ILE A 72 -5.59 -2.91 -0.04
C ILE A 72 -6.16 -1.52 -0.34
N VAL A 73 -5.69 -0.51 0.36
CA VAL A 73 -6.16 0.88 0.18
C VAL A 73 -5.05 1.75 -0.37
N GLY A 74 -5.27 2.32 -1.55
CA GLY A 74 -4.46 3.38 -2.12
C GLY A 74 -4.84 4.72 -1.50
N ILE A 75 -3.86 5.49 -1.01
CA ILE A 75 -4.10 6.76 -0.33
C ILE A 75 -3.42 7.94 -1.02
N GLN A 76 -4.02 9.09 -0.87
CA GLN A 76 -3.37 10.39 -1.02
C GLN A 76 -2.97 10.84 0.39
N PRO A 77 -1.69 10.94 0.76
CA PRO A 77 -1.27 11.06 2.16
C PRO A 77 -1.77 12.35 2.85
N ILE A 78 -1.90 13.45 2.13
CA ILE A 78 -2.40 14.72 2.69
C ILE A 78 -3.86 14.58 3.14
N SER A 79 -4.67 13.76 2.45
CA SER A 79 -6.07 13.54 2.79
C SER A 79 -6.25 12.90 4.17
N LEU A 80 -5.26 12.16 4.65
CA LEU A 80 -5.28 11.54 5.99
C LEU A 80 -5.24 12.56 7.14
N GLY A 81 -4.99 13.83 6.86
CA GLY A 81 -5.18 14.91 7.82
C GLY A 81 -6.66 15.18 8.16
N LEU A 82 -7.58 14.71 7.32
CA LEU A 82 -9.04 14.85 7.48
C LEU A 82 -9.77 13.51 7.51
N LEU A 83 -9.30 12.53 6.73
CA LEU A 83 -9.95 11.24 6.58
C LEU A 83 -9.43 10.24 7.61
N GLU A 84 -10.28 9.29 7.96
CA GLU A 84 -9.91 8.19 8.83
C GLU A 84 -8.79 7.34 8.23
N ALA A 85 -7.82 6.96 9.07
CA ALA A 85 -6.72 6.10 8.67
C ALA A 85 -7.24 4.71 8.24
N PRO A 86 -6.84 4.18 7.08
CA PRO A 86 -7.36 2.92 6.55
C PRO A 86 -7.23 1.72 7.49
N GLY A 87 -6.22 1.70 8.35
CA GLY A 87 -6.04 0.66 9.35
C GLY A 87 -7.19 0.58 10.36
N ASN A 88 -7.89 1.70 10.63
CA ASN A 88 -8.99 1.75 11.59
C ASN A 88 -10.26 1.06 11.07
N TYR A 89 -10.45 1.03 9.75
CA TYR A 89 -11.57 0.34 9.12
C TYR A 89 -11.18 -1.00 8.45
N GLY A 90 -10.03 -1.56 8.86
CA GLY A 90 -9.67 -2.93 8.53
C GLY A 90 -8.85 -3.11 7.25
N ALA A 91 -8.21 -2.06 6.74
CA ALA A 91 -7.23 -2.22 5.66
C ALA A 91 -6.06 -3.10 6.12
N ASP A 92 -5.73 -4.10 5.32
CA ASP A 92 -4.59 -4.99 5.56
C ASP A 92 -3.29 -4.41 5.04
N ILE A 93 -3.36 -3.71 3.90
CA ILE A 93 -2.23 -3.07 3.24
C ILE A 93 -2.66 -1.66 2.81
N VAL A 94 -1.79 -0.69 3.03
CA VAL A 94 -1.96 0.69 2.59
C VAL A 94 -0.79 1.07 1.70
N ILE A 95 -1.09 1.64 0.54
CA ILE A 95 -0.08 2.12 -0.40
C ILE A 95 -0.37 3.56 -0.79
N GLY A 96 0.66 4.30 -1.14
CA GLY A 96 0.50 5.69 -1.54
C GLY A 96 1.75 6.25 -2.19
N GLU A 97 1.62 7.48 -2.67
CA GLU A 97 2.72 8.27 -3.23
C GLU A 97 3.12 9.34 -2.21
N GLY A 98 4.41 9.39 -1.88
CA GLY A 98 4.93 10.33 -0.88
C GLY A 98 5.26 11.73 -1.41
N GLN A 99 5.26 11.93 -2.73
CA GLN A 99 5.58 13.21 -3.34
C GLN A 99 4.78 14.41 -2.74
N PRO A 100 3.48 14.29 -2.43
CA PRO A 100 2.71 15.40 -1.83
C PRO A 100 3.19 15.84 -0.45
N LEU A 101 4.02 15.06 0.23
CA LEU A 101 4.61 15.41 1.53
C LEU A 101 5.84 16.32 1.41
N GLY A 102 5.79 17.31 0.51
CA GLY A 102 6.80 18.36 0.40
C GLY A 102 7.88 18.12 -0.67
N SER A 103 7.81 17.06 -1.46
CA SER A 103 8.76 16.85 -2.55
C SER A 103 8.35 17.63 -3.80
N PRO A 104 9.23 18.44 -4.40
CA PRO A 104 8.91 19.18 -5.64
C PRO A 104 8.81 18.23 -6.84
N ILE A 105 8.03 18.64 -7.84
CA ILE A 105 7.88 17.90 -9.12
C ILE A 105 9.05 18.21 -10.05
N THR A 106 10.23 17.83 -9.73
CA THR A 106 11.48 18.13 -10.46
C THR A 106 11.58 17.32 -11.77
N GLY A 107 10.79 17.68 -12.78
CA GLY A 107 10.85 17.02 -14.09
C GLY A 107 10.50 15.54 -14.09
N GLY A 108 9.70 15.07 -13.11
CA GLY A 108 9.27 13.69 -13.00
C GLY A 108 9.94 12.88 -11.89
N GLY A 109 10.55 13.52 -10.93
CA GLY A 109 11.12 12.84 -9.77
C GLY A 109 12.47 13.43 -9.31
N PRO A 110 13.13 12.84 -8.32
CA PRO A 110 12.77 11.55 -7.67
C PRO A 110 11.55 11.68 -6.77
N ILE A 111 10.81 10.59 -6.66
CA ILE A 111 9.63 10.42 -5.82
C ILE A 111 9.78 9.15 -4.98
N TYR A 112 8.93 8.94 -3.97
CA TYR A 112 8.99 7.74 -3.14
C TYR A 112 7.59 7.20 -2.82
N GLY A 113 7.50 5.87 -2.64
CA GLY A 113 6.26 5.21 -2.27
C GLY A 113 6.07 5.13 -0.76
N ILE A 114 4.82 5.19 -0.35
CA ILE A 114 4.38 4.88 1.01
C ILE A 114 3.83 3.46 1.02
N PHE A 115 4.24 2.65 1.98
CA PHE A 115 3.75 1.28 2.16
C PHE A 115 3.57 0.98 3.65
N GLY A 116 2.38 0.56 4.02
CA GLY A 116 2.04 0.07 5.36
C GLY A 116 1.31 -1.25 5.29
N CYS A 117 1.46 -2.11 6.29
CA CYS A 117 0.70 -3.35 6.36
C CYS A 117 0.48 -3.80 7.80
N THR A 118 -0.52 -4.66 7.99
CA THR A 118 -0.76 -5.34 9.27
C THR A 118 0.29 -6.43 9.54
N LYS A 119 0.41 -6.87 10.79
CA LYS A 119 1.42 -7.85 11.23
C LYS A 119 1.49 -9.14 10.40
N PRO A 120 0.39 -9.74 9.93
CA PRO A 120 0.44 -10.93 9.10
C PRO A 120 1.26 -10.76 7.82
N TYR A 121 1.22 -9.55 7.22
CA TYR A 121 1.92 -9.23 5.96
C TYR A 121 3.34 -8.70 6.16
N LEU A 122 3.75 -8.42 7.40
CA LEU A 122 5.05 -7.79 7.70
C LEU A 122 6.25 -8.53 7.08
N ARG A 123 6.23 -9.87 7.09
CA ARG A 123 7.32 -10.67 6.51
C ARG A 123 7.33 -10.68 4.99
N LEU A 124 6.23 -10.32 4.35
CA LEU A 124 6.07 -10.24 2.90
C LEU A 124 6.29 -8.82 2.37
N MET A 125 6.35 -7.83 3.28
CA MET A 125 6.52 -6.42 2.94
C MET A 125 7.82 -6.22 2.15
N PRO A 126 7.79 -5.49 1.02
CA PRO A 126 8.98 -5.17 0.24
C PRO A 126 9.88 -4.14 0.94
N GLY A 127 11.13 -4.05 0.49
CA GLY A 127 12.10 -3.05 0.96
C GLY A 127 12.76 -3.38 2.29
N ARG A 128 13.50 -2.42 2.82
CA ARG A 128 14.20 -2.51 4.09
C ARG A 128 13.28 -2.15 5.25
N ILE A 129 13.39 -2.89 6.35
CA ILE A 129 12.71 -2.57 7.60
C ILE A 129 13.76 -2.35 8.66
N VAL A 130 13.67 -1.21 9.35
CA VAL A 130 14.52 -0.88 10.47
C VAL A 130 13.75 -1.18 11.76
N GLY A 131 14.35 -1.99 12.63
CA GLY A 131 13.82 -2.29 13.95
C GLY A 131 14.54 -1.48 15.04
N ARG A 132 13.79 -1.08 16.04
CA ARG A 132 14.33 -0.50 17.27
C ARG A 132 14.85 -1.61 18.15
N SER A 133 16.05 -1.44 18.71
CA SER A 133 16.76 -2.40 19.56
C SER A 133 17.51 -1.67 20.68
N ILE A 134 18.30 -2.40 21.44
CA ILE A 134 19.19 -1.87 22.47
C ILE A 134 20.59 -2.37 22.13
N ASP A 135 21.60 -1.49 22.20
CA ASP A 135 22.99 -1.84 21.98
C ASP A 135 23.64 -2.53 23.21
N VAL A 136 24.91 -2.86 23.11
CA VAL A 136 25.66 -3.52 24.19
C VAL A 136 25.83 -2.65 25.44
N ASP A 137 25.71 -1.34 25.32
CA ASP A 137 25.79 -0.37 26.41
C ASP A 137 24.40 -0.04 27.01
N GLY A 138 23.33 -0.70 26.56
CA GLY A 138 21.97 -0.46 27.02
C GLY A 138 21.29 0.78 26.41
N LYS A 139 21.88 1.38 25.36
CA LYS A 139 21.33 2.55 24.67
C LYS A 139 20.41 2.13 23.54
N GLU A 140 19.46 3.00 23.22
CA GLU A 140 18.60 2.81 22.05
C GLU A 140 19.43 2.74 20.77
N ALA A 141 19.19 1.73 19.96
CA ALA A 141 19.85 1.48 18.70
C ALA A 141 18.88 1.03 17.64
N TYR A 142 19.28 1.13 16.38
CA TYR A 142 18.49 0.73 15.23
C TYR A 142 19.26 -0.24 14.36
N CYS A 143 18.60 -1.27 13.89
CA CYS A 143 19.19 -2.26 13.00
C CYS A 143 18.25 -2.70 11.90
N LEU A 144 18.79 -3.17 10.78
CA LEU A 144 18.00 -3.82 9.74
C LEU A 144 17.43 -5.14 10.27
N THR A 145 16.12 -5.30 10.14
CA THR A 145 15.40 -6.48 10.61
C THR A 145 14.78 -7.26 9.45
N LEU A 146 14.41 -8.53 9.69
CA LEU A 146 13.71 -9.40 8.75
C LEU A 146 14.43 -9.56 7.40
N SER A 147 15.73 -9.57 7.42
CA SER A 147 16.73 -9.46 6.36
C SER A 147 16.46 -10.15 5.02
N THR A 148 17.33 -9.87 4.04
CA THR A 148 17.44 -10.50 2.71
C THR A 148 16.27 -10.26 1.77
N ARG A 149 15.70 -9.05 1.76
CA ARG A 149 14.60 -8.66 0.88
C ARG A 149 15.07 -8.09 -0.46
N GLU A 150 16.35 -7.76 -0.57
CA GLU A 150 16.91 -7.07 -1.71
C GLU A 150 17.76 -8.01 -2.59
N GLN A 151 17.68 -7.81 -3.91
CA GLN A 151 18.34 -8.66 -4.90
C GLN A 151 19.86 -8.69 -4.76
N HIS A 152 20.47 -7.59 -4.37
CA HIS A 152 21.93 -7.50 -4.21
C HIS A 152 22.47 -8.28 -2.98
N ILE A 153 21.59 -8.64 -2.04
CA ILE A 153 21.95 -9.49 -0.90
C ILE A 153 21.75 -10.96 -1.26
N ARG A 154 20.54 -11.33 -1.70
CA ARG A 154 20.20 -12.70 -2.17
C ARG A 154 19.12 -12.64 -3.24
N ARG A 155 19.54 -12.59 -4.50
CA ARG A 155 18.65 -12.41 -5.66
C ARG A 155 17.45 -13.37 -5.67
N HIS A 156 17.68 -14.66 -5.41
CA HIS A 156 16.64 -15.69 -5.45
C HIS A 156 15.67 -15.66 -4.25
N ARG A 157 15.97 -14.85 -3.22
CA ARG A 157 15.12 -14.67 -2.04
C ARG A 157 14.56 -13.26 -1.90
N ALA A 158 14.84 -12.39 -2.84
CA ALA A 158 14.30 -11.05 -2.83
C ALA A 158 12.78 -11.09 -2.99
N THR A 159 12.06 -10.33 -2.16
CA THR A 159 10.60 -10.27 -2.19
C THR A 159 10.08 -9.32 -3.27
N SER A 160 10.94 -8.45 -3.81
CA SER A 160 10.56 -7.46 -4.82
C SER A 160 11.79 -6.93 -5.55
N ASN A 161 11.53 -6.21 -6.65
CA ASN A 161 12.53 -5.44 -7.40
C ASN A 161 12.52 -3.94 -7.01
N ILE A 162 12.03 -3.61 -5.80
CA ILE A 162 11.94 -2.23 -5.35
C ILE A 162 13.33 -1.64 -5.15
N CYS A 163 13.54 -0.45 -5.70
CA CYS A 163 14.70 0.37 -5.47
C CYS A 163 14.62 1.05 -4.10
N THR A 164 15.76 1.22 -3.43
CA THR A 164 15.87 1.90 -2.13
C THR A 164 16.70 3.18 -2.20
N ASN A 165 16.87 3.74 -3.40
CA ASN A 165 17.67 4.96 -3.60
C ASN A 165 16.95 6.23 -3.14
N GLU A 166 15.65 6.16 -2.87
CA GLU A 166 14.78 7.27 -2.49
C GLU A 166 14.89 7.68 -1.03
N THR A 167 15.86 7.14 -0.28
CA THR A 167 16.02 7.38 1.17
C THR A 167 16.12 8.87 1.51
N LEU A 168 16.86 9.68 0.74
CA LEU A 168 16.97 11.12 0.97
C LEU A 168 15.63 11.84 0.74
N ILE A 169 14.88 11.43 -0.26
CA ILE A 169 13.58 12.04 -0.58
C ILE A 169 12.55 11.62 0.48
N ALA A 170 12.58 10.38 0.95
CA ALA A 170 11.74 9.93 2.05
C ALA A 170 12.06 10.69 3.36
N LEU A 171 13.34 10.98 3.61
CA LEU A 171 13.74 11.81 4.75
C LEU A 171 13.20 13.24 4.65
N MET A 172 13.25 13.86 3.45
CA MET A 172 12.65 15.17 3.21
C MET A 172 11.14 15.17 3.51
N GLY A 173 10.43 14.14 3.08
CA GLY A 173 8.99 14.01 3.35
C GLY A 173 8.65 13.72 4.83
N ALA A 174 9.61 13.21 5.60
CA ALA A 174 9.44 12.95 7.03
C ALA A 174 9.75 14.18 7.92
N MET A 175 10.46 15.17 7.42
CA MET A 175 10.83 16.43 8.11
C MET A 175 9.78 17.52 7.96
#